data_dd12b1a3f81388d33299d66a75f8406d
#
_entry.id   dd12b1a3f81388d33299d66a75f8406d
#
_cell.length_a   1.000
_cell.length_b   1.000
_cell.length_c   1.000
_cell.angle_alpha   90.00
_cell.angle_beta   90.00
_cell.angle_gamma   90.00
#
_symmetry.space_group_name_H-M   'P 1'
#
loop_
_entity.id
_entity.type
_entity.pdbx_description
1 polymer ?
#
loop_
_entity_poly.entity_id
_entity_poly.type
_entity_poly.pdbx_seq_one_letter_code
_entity_poly.pdbx_strand_id
1 'polypeptide(L)'
;MKNNIIEFVKLGKIPNDNDMTNELFNRYDLLLQNEEPLTYDEAEAIISMFSDDCDDLNWALLHAVESIEFHDVERYKNLIAKCNNMEFREIMKKRFENSLKLSD
;
A
#
# COMPACT_ATOMS: atom_id res chain seq x y z
N MET A 1 -7.41 7.12 12.73
CA MET A 1 -6.83 6.04 11.90
C MET A 1 -7.51 4.72 12.25
N LYS A 2 -7.84 3.92 11.25
CA LYS A 2 -8.54 2.64 11.48
C LYS A 2 -7.67 1.68 12.32
N ASN A 3 -8.31 0.86 13.14
CA ASN A 3 -7.60 -0.07 14.03
C ASN A 3 -6.73 -1.06 13.27
N ASN A 4 -7.21 -1.56 12.13
CA ASN A 4 -6.44 -2.50 11.31
C ASN A 4 -5.15 -1.87 10.76
N ILE A 5 -5.17 -0.59 10.44
CA ILE A 5 -3.98 0.12 9.97
C ILE A 5 -3.00 0.34 11.12
N ILE A 6 -3.49 0.67 12.30
CA ILE A 6 -2.65 0.80 13.50
C ILE A 6 -1.95 -0.53 13.79
N GLU A 7 -2.68 -1.65 13.72
CA GLU A 7 -2.08 -2.98 13.92
C GLU A 7 -1.06 -3.32 12.84
N PHE A 8 -1.34 -2.96 11.58
CA PHE A 8 -0.41 -3.17 10.48
C PHE A 8 0.91 -2.44 10.75
N VAL A 9 0.83 -1.19 11.16
CA VAL A 9 2.01 -0.38 11.47
C VAL A 9 2.81 -1.03 12.62
N LYS A 10 2.13 -1.59 13.62
CA LYS A 10 2.79 -2.27 14.73
C LYS A 10 3.50 -3.55 14.29
N LEU A 11 2.94 -4.28 13.33
CA LEU A 11 3.60 -5.45 12.76
C LEU A 11 4.86 -5.09 11.99
N GLY A 12 4.87 -3.89 11.39
CA GLY A 12 6.00 -3.39 10.63
C GLY A 12 6.01 -3.84 9.18
N LYS A 13 7.14 -3.64 8.53
CA LYS A 13 7.35 -3.97 7.13
C LYS A 13 7.01 -5.44 6.86
N ILE A 14 6.31 -5.70 5.74
CA ILE A 14 6.00 -7.08 5.32
C ILE A 14 7.31 -7.85 5.12
N PRO A 15 7.48 -9.02 5.79
CA PRO A 15 8.71 -9.81 5.67
C PRO A 15 8.90 -10.38 4.26
N ASN A 16 10.14 -10.78 3.97
CA ASN A 16 10.46 -11.51 2.75
C ASN A 16 9.81 -12.90 2.77
N ASP A 17 9.62 -13.49 1.59
CA ASP A 17 9.01 -14.82 1.48
C ASP A 17 9.70 -15.87 2.36
N ASN A 18 11.02 -15.81 2.47
CA ASN A 18 11.78 -16.76 3.28
C ASN A 18 11.45 -16.68 4.78
N ASP A 19 11.01 -15.51 5.24
CA ASP A 19 10.67 -15.28 6.65
C ASP A 19 9.16 -15.34 6.90
N MET A 20 8.38 -15.56 5.84
CA MET A 20 6.93 -15.56 5.92
C MET A 20 6.40 -16.90 6.39
N THR A 21 5.46 -16.88 7.34
CA THR A 21 4.70 -18.06 7.75
C THR A 21 3.26 -17.91 7.25
N ASN A 22 2.53 -19.02 7.14
CA ASN A 22 1.11 -18.99 6.76
C ASN A 22 0.28 -18.14 7.72
N GLU A 23 0.56 -18.25 9.00
CA GLU A 23 -0.15 -17.47 10.02
C GLU A 23 0.10 -15.98 9.86
N LEU A 24 1.35 -15.59 9.65
CA LEU A 24 1.72 -14.19 9.46
C LEU A 24 1.16 -13.64 8.17
N PHE A 25 1.22 -14.42 7.08
CA PHE A 25 0.64 -14.05 5.79
C PHE A 25 -0.85 -13.72 5.93
N ASN A 26 -1.59 -14.63 6.58
CA ASN A 26 -3.03 -14.46 6.77
C ASN A 26 -3.33 -13.20 7.59
N ARG A 27 -2.50 -12.92 8.58
CA ARG A 27 -2.68 -11.73 9.41
C ARG A 27 -2.50 -10.44 8.61
N TYR A 28 -1.43 -10.34 7.82
CA TYR A 28 -1.22 -9.17 6.95
C TYR A 28 -2.34 -9.02 5.92
N ASP A 29 -2.72 -10.13 5.29
CA ASP A 29 -3.78 -10.12 4.29
C ASP A 29 -5.09 -9.62 4.87
N LEU A 30 -5.45 -10.09 6.05
CA LEU A 30 -6.68 -9.67 6.73
C LEU A 30 -6.64 -8.18 7.08
N LEU A 31 -5.49 -7.69 7.56
CA LEU A 31 -5.35 -6.28 7.93
C LEU A 31 -5.41 -5.33 6.73
N LEU A 32 -5.13 -5.83 5.52
CA LEU A 32 -5.19 -5.04 4.29
C LEU A 32 -6.57 -5.05 3.64
N GLN A 33 -7.52 -5.82 4.17
CA GLN A 33 -8.89 -5.85 3.67
C GLN A 33 -9.69 -4.75 4.35
N ASN A 34 -10.05 -3.71 3.59
CA ASN A 34 -10.78 -2.55 4.11
C ASN A 34 -12.08 -2.37 3.32
N GLU A 35 -13.18 -2.16 4.04
CA GLU A 35 -14.48 -1.87 3.43
C GLU A 35 -14.59 -0.43 2.97
N GLU A 36 -13.83 0.46 3.59
CA GLU A 36 -13.82 1.89 3.28
C GLU A 36 -12.46 2.33 2.76
N PRO A 37 -12.41 3.38 1.91
CA PRO A 37 -11.13 3.92 1.45
C PRO A 37 -10.24 4.36 2.61
N LEU A 38 -8.93 4.26 2.41
CA LEU A 38 -7.96 4.79 3.37
C LEU A 38 -7.88 6.31 3.25
N THR A 39 -7.53 6.95 4.35
CA THR A 39 -7.16 8.38 4.32
C THR A 39 -5.72 8.51 3.84
N TYR A 40 -5.32 9.74 3.46
CA TYR A 40 -3.92 10.00 3.11
C TYR A 40 -2.97 9.66 4.27
N ASP A 41 -3.34 10.00 5.49
CA ASP A 41 -2.51 9.70 6.66
C ASP A 41 -2.31 8.20 6.84
N GLU A 42 -3.36 7.42 6.63
CA GLU A 42 -3.29 5.96 6.71
C GLU A 42 -2.41 5.39 5.61
N ALA A 43 -2.60 5.84 4.37
CA ALA A 43 -1.79 5.41 3.24
C ALA A 43 -0.32 5.78 3.44
N GLU A 44 -0.05 6.97 3.93
CA GLU A 44 1.31 7.42 4.20
C GLU A 44 1.98 6.55 5.28
N ALA A 45 1.22 6.12 6.28
CA ALA A 45 1.75 5.26 7.34
C ALA A 45 2.19 3.89 6.84
N ILE A 46 1.59 3.36 5.76
CA ILE A 46 1.85 2.01 5.28
C ILE A 46 2.59 1.95 3.94
N ILE A 47 2.75 3.08 3.23
CA ILE A 47 3.35 3.10 1.90
C ILE A 47 4.82 2.66 1.89
N SER A 48 5.49 2.72 3.02
CA SER A 48 6.89 2.33 3.16
C SER A 48 7.07 0.93 3.74
N MET A 49 6.02 0.11 3.74
CA MET A 49 6.02 -1.22 4.36
C MET A 49 5.98 -2.38 3.37
N PHE A 50 6.24 -2.14 2.09
CA PHE A 50 6.31 -3.20 1.09
C PHE A 50 7.44 -4.18 1.40
N SER A 51 7.18 -5.47 1.14
CA SER A 51 8.21 -6.51 1.18
C SER A 51 9.17 -6.36 0.00
N ASP A 52 10.37 -6.91 0.14
CA ASP A 52 11.31 -6.95 -0.98
C ASP A 52 10.88 -7.96 -2.06
N ASP A 53 10.20 -9.05 -1.68
CA ASP A 53 9.87 -10.14 -2.60
C ASP A 53 8.53 -10.85 -2.36
N CYS A 54 7.75 -10.46 -1.35
CA CYS A 54 6.42 -11.05 -1.13
C CYS A 54 5.38 -10.35 -1.98
N ASP A 55 5.34 -10.68 -3.27
CA ASP A 55 4.51 -9.96 -4.24
C ASP A 55 3.02 -10.06 -3.97
N ASP A 56 2.53 -11.18 -3.48
CA ASP A 56 1.10 -11.33 -3.18
C ASP A 56 0.61 -10.28 -2.18
N LEU A 57 1.35 -10.10 -1.08
CA LEU A 57 1.02 -9.09 -0.09
C LEU A 57 1.33 -7.69 -0.57
N ASN A 58 2.37 -7.52 -1.40
CA ASN A 58 2.68 -6.23 -2.00
C ASN A 58 1.54 -5.75 -2.89
N TRP A 59 0.92 -6.64 -3.68
CA TRP A 59 -0.26 -6.27 -4.48
C TRP A 59 -1.44 -5.88 -3.59
N ALA A 60 -1.66 -6.60 -2.49
CA ALA A 60 -2.71 -6.27 -1.54
C ALA A 60 -2.47 -4.89 -0.92
N LEU A 61 -1.23 -4.59 -0.57
CA LEU A 61 -0.84 -3.29 -0.03
C LEU A 61 -1.03 -2.17 -1.07
N LEU A 62 -0.65 -2.42 -2.32
CA LEU A 62 -0.85 -1.46 -3.40
C LEU A 62 -2.33 -1.12 -3.56
N HIS A 63 -3.19 -2.13 -3.58
CA HIS A 63 -4.63 -1.91 -3.71
C HIS A 63 -5.19 -1.11 -2.54
N ALA A 64 -4.70 -1.36 -1.31
CA ALA A 64 -5.11 -0.59 -0.15
C ALA A 64 -4.72 0.88 -0.29
N VAL A 65 -3.49 1.15 -0.72
CA VAL A 65 -3.03 2.52 -0.95
C VAL A 65 -3.85 3.21 -2.04
N GLU A 66 -4.14 2.49 -3.13
CA GLU A 66 -4.93 3.05 -4.25
C GLU A 66 -6.39 3.31 -3.88
N SER A 67 -6.88 2.77 -2.77
CA SER A 67 -8.27 2.97 -2.36
C SER A 67 -8.55 4.39 -1.85
N ILE A 68 -7.53 5.21 -1.60
CA ILE A 68 -7.74 6.56 -1.09
C ILE A 68 -8.56 7.40 -2.07
N GLU A 69 -9.43 8.23 -1.51
CA GLU A 69 -10.13 9.24 -2.32
C GLU A 69 -9.17 10.41 -2.48
N PHE A 70 -8.56 10.53 -3.65
CA PHE A 70 -7.61 11.59 -3.83
C PHE A 70 -8.24 12.78 -4.57
N HIS A 71 -7.97 13.96 -4.06
CA HIS A 71 -8.38 15.22 -4.68
C HIS A 71 -7.19 16.11 -5.01
N ASP A 72 -5.99 15.67 -4.62
CA ASP A 72 -4.76 16.45 -4.75
C ASP A 72 -3.70 15.61 -5.45
N VAL A 73 -3.47 15.89 -6.73
CA VAL A 73 -2.51 15.18 -7.58
C VAL A 73 -1.10 15.25 -7.01
N GLU A 74 -0.67 16.42 -6.56
CA GLU A 74 0.69 16.59 -6.04
C GLU A 74 0.89 15.80 -4.73
N ARG A 75 -0.12 15.78 -3.88
CA ARG A 75 -0.05 15.01 -2.63
C ARG A 75 0.04 13.51 -2.92
N TYR A 76 -0.70 13.02 -3.91
CA TYR A 76 -0.66 11.63 -4.31
C TYR A 76 0.71 11.25 -4.89
N LYS A 77 1.29 12.12 -5.74
CA LYS A 77 2.63 11.91 -6.28
C LYS A 77 3.67 11.82 -5.16
N ASN A 78 3.56 12.69 -4.17
CA ASN A 78 4.46 12.67 -3.02
C ASN A 78 4.30 11.40 -2.20
N LEU A 79 3.07 10.90 -2.06
CA LEU A 79 2.78 9.65 -1.38
C LEU A 79 3.48 8.48 -2.07
N ILE A 80 3.30 8.35 -3.39
CA ILE A 80 3.94 7.28 -4.18
C ILE A 80 5.45 7.33 -4.05
N ALA A 81 6.03 8.51 -4.05
CA ALA A 81 7.48 8.69 -3.93
C ALA A 81 8.06 8.12 -2.63
N LYS A 82 7.23 7.93 -1.61
CA LYS A 82 7.64 7.36 -0.32
C LYS A 82 7.63 5.83 -0.30
N CYS A 83 7.17 5.20 -1.37
CA CYS A 83 7.16 3.73 -1.45
C CYS A 83 8.58 3.18 -1.37
N ASN A 84 8.78 2.20 -0.48
CA ASN A 84 10.10 1.62 -0.22
C ASN A 84 10.51 0.55 -1.25
N ASN A 85 9.60 0.09 -2.08
CA ASN A 85 9.87 -0.92 -3.12
C ASN A 85 9.85 -0.24 -4.49
N MET A 86 11.00 -0.27 -5.18
CA MET A 86 11.16 0.43 -6.45
C MET A 86 10.20 -0.09 -7.53
N GLU A 87 10.02 -1.40 -7.63
CA GLU A 87 9.12 -2.02 -8.60
C GLU A 87 7.68 -1.55 -8.39
N PHE A 88 7.18 -1.63 -7.16
CA PHE A 88 5.81 -1.23 -6.85
C PHE A 88 5.62 0.28 -6.92
N ARG A 89 6.64 1.05 -6.59
CA ARG A 89 6.61 2.50 -6.79
C ARG A 89 6.40 2.86 -8.26
N GLU A 90 7.14 2.21 -9.16
CA GLU A 90 6.99 2.45 -10.60
C GLU A 90 5.64 1.97 -11.13
N ILE A 91 5.16 0.84 -10.62
CA ILE A 91 3.83 0.32 -10.97
C ILE A 91 2.75 1.34 -10.59
N MET A 92 2.77 1.83 -9.35
CA MET A 92 1.79 2.81 -8.88
C MET A 92 1.86 4.11 -9.66
N LYS A 93 3.07 4.57 -9.94
CA LYS A 93 3.29 5.79 -10.73
C LYS A 93 2.68 5.67 -12.13
N LYS A 94 2.92 4.55 -12.79
CA LYS A 94 2.41 4.29 -14.13
C LYS A 94 0.88 4.17 -14.15
N ARG A 95 0.31 3.47 -13.16
CA ARG A 95 -1.14 3.34 -13.03
C ARG A 95 -1.78 4.71 -12.79
N PHE A 96 -1.18 5.55 -11.97
CA PHE A 96 -1.67 6.89 -11.71
C PHE A 96 -1.61 7.78 -12.96
N GLU A 97 -0.52 7.74 -13.71
CA GLU A 97 -0.38 8.49 -14.97
C GLU A 97 -1.43 8.06 -15.98
N ASN A 98 -1.68 6.75 -16.10
CA ASN A 98 -2.71 6.22 -16.99
C ASN A 98 -4.11 6.68 -16.56
N SER A 99 -4.37 6.73 -15.26
CA SER A 99 -5.63 7.22 -14.71
C SER A 99 -5.89 8.68 -15.09
N LEU A 100 -4.85 9.51 -15.02
CA LEU A 100 -4.95 10.93 -15.41
C LEU A 100 -5.26 11.08 -16.90
N LYS A 101 -4.69 10.24 -17.75
CA LYS A 101 -4.95 10.27 -19.19
C LYS A 101 -6.39 9.87 -19.53
N LEU A 102 -6.94 8.92 -18.79
CA LEU A 102 -8.29 8.44 -19.01
C LEU A 102 -9.37 9.42 -18.55
N SER A 103 -9.01 10.33 -17.65
CA SER A 103 -9.96 11.33 -17.13
C SER A 103 -10.09 12.56 -18.01
N ASP A 104 -9.28 12.68 -19.04
CA ASP A 104 -9.38 13.73 -20.05
C ASP A 104 -10.42 13.36 -21.14
#